data_ed36a4be671b3e281fbb1906fdb24d67
#
_entry.id   ed36a4be671b3e281fbb1906fdb24d67
#
_cell.length_a   1.000
_cell.length_b   1.000
_cell.length_c   1.000
_cell.angle_alpha   90.00
_cell.angle_beta   90.00
_cell.angle_gamma   90.00
#
_symmetry.space_group_name_H-M   'P 1'
#
loop_
_entity.id
_entity.type
_entity.pdbx_description
1 polymer ?
#
loop_
_entity_poly.entity_id
_entity_poly.type
_entity_poly.pdbx_seq_one_letter_code
_entity_poly.pdbx_strand_id
1 'polypeptide(L)'
;MPLSRRDFAKLSALSLAARFASPLSAQAPNKKIGYAVIGLGRIAGHFLPAAAMSTNSEITALVSGHPDKAARIAAQYNVPSTSIYNYENFDQIAHNPAVDAVYVALPNSMHAEYTIRAAKAGKHVLCEKPMSLNVSEAEQMIAACKAANVKLMIAYRCHYEPTNLKAVKLIRDGALGQVQAIESAFGFNMGPNEWRTNKKLAGGGPIYDVGIYSLNACRYLTGEEPEHIQANISTIDHDPRFVEVEENTSWTMKFPSGIVASCSTTYGANMPGYFRVYGSKGWLQVDNAFVYEGLHLRAEFGDTKIDELNPARDPSHFVAEAEHFSHCVQNNLQPQSPGEEGLKDMQYIAQIYKTASV
;
A
#
# COMPACT_ATOMS: atom_id res chain seq x y z
N MET A 1 -72.68 1.29 4.33
CA MET A 1 -72.26 -0.12 4.18
C MET A 1 -70.86 -0.30 4.74
N PRO A 2 -70.66 -1.15 5.73
CA PRO A 2 -69.32 -1.36 6.29
C PRO A 2 -68.49 -2.21 5.32
N LEU A 3 -67.24 -1.77 5.05
CA LEU A 3 -66.28 -2.47 4.22
C LEU A 3 -65.93 -3.85 4.79
N SER A 4 -65.95 -4.88 3.97
CA SER A 4 -65.63 -6.25 4.40
C SER A 4 -64.16 -6.45 4.68
N ARG A 5 -63.82 -7.44 5.53
CA ARG A 5 -62.41 -7.79 5.82
C ARG A 5 -61.56 -8.11 4.57
N ARG A 6 -62.23 -8.52 3.47
CA ARG A 6 -61.58 -8.78 2.16
C ARG A 6 -61.20 -7.47 1.42
N ASP A 7 -61.96 -6.41 1.59
CA ASP A 7 -61.71 -5.12 0.94
C ASP A 7 -60.58 -4.37 1.68
N PHE A 8 -60.43 -4.57 2.98
CA PHE A 8 -59.32 -4.03 3.78
C PHE A 8 -57.99 -4.70 3.43
N ALA A 9 -57.99 -6.02 3.16
CA ALA A 9 -56.82 -6.76 2.72
C ALA A 9 -56.32 -6.37 1.30
N LYS A 10 -57.24 -5.97 0.41
CA LYS A 10 -56.90 -5.49 -0.94
C LYS A 10 -56.31 -4.07 -0.92
N LEU A 11 -56.78 -3.21 -0.05
CA LEU A 11 -56.29 -1.85 0.13
C LEU A 11 -54.89 -1.82 0.80
N SER A 12 -54.62 -2.76 1.72
CA SER A 12 -53.28 -2.88 2.34
C SER A 12 -52.25 -3.49 1.41
N ALA A 13 -52.66 -4.35 0.46
CA ALA A 13 -51.75 -4.90 -0.55
C ALA A 13 -51.34 -3.89 -1.64
N LEU A 14 -52.20 -2.95 -1.99
CA LEU A 14 -51.88 -1.88 -2.96
C LEU A 14 -51.00 -0.77 -2.32
N SER A 15 -51.10 -0.52 -1.02
CA SER A 15 -50.31 0.49 -0.33
C SER A 15 -48.87 0.01 -0.03
N LEU A 16 -48.61 -1.32 0.03
CA LEU A 16 -47.27 -1.87 0.19
C LEU A 16 -46.51 -1.94 -1.16
N ALA A 17 -47.19 -2.14 -2.28
CA ALA A 17 -46.55 -2.19 -3.60
C ALA A 17 -46.07 -0.81 -4.10
N ALA A 18 -46.68 0.28 -3.62
CA ALA A 18 -46.30 1.64 -4.03
C ALA A 18 -45.06 2.19 -3.28
N ARG A 19 -44.56 1.52 -2.22
CA ARG A 19 -43.37 1.94 -1.47
C ARG A 19 -42.05 1.32 -1.91
N PHE A 20 -42.07 0.39 -2.85
CA PHE A 20 -40.87 -0.27 -3.39
C PHE A 20 -40.53 0.11 -4.83
N ALA A 21 -41.26 1.02 -5.43
CA ALA A 21 -40.90 1.62 -6.71
C ALA A 21 -40.31 3.01 -6.51
N SER A 22 -39.25 3.12 -5.71
CA SER A 22 -38.27 4.19 -5.93
C SER A 22 -37.59 3.83 -7.26
N PRO A 23 -37.60 4.73 -8.27
CA PRO A 23 -36.76 4.49 -9.43
C PRO A 23 -35.34 4.31 -8.88
N LEU A 24 -34.67 3.19 -9.18
CA LEU A 24 -33.21 3.15 -9.13
C LEU A 24 -32.79 4.31 -10.03
N SER A 25 -32.52 5.45 -9.41
CA SER A 25 -31.80 6.51 -10.05
C SER A 25 -30.51 5.84 -10.52
N ALA A 26 -30.38 5.60 -11.80
CA ALA A 26 -29.10 5.22 -12.38
C ALA A 26 -28.18 6.38 -12.04
N GLN A 27 -27.39 6.22 -11.00
CA GLN A 27 -26.40 7.18 -10.58
C GLN A 27 -25.51 7.36 -11.80
N ALA A 28 -25.43 8.59 -12.32
CA ALA A 28 -24.52 8.89 -13.41
C ALA A 28 -23.16 8.30 -13.04
N PRO A 29 -22.43 7.66 -13.97
CA PRO A 29 -21.15 7.07 -13.64
C PRO A 29 -20.29 8.14 -12.99
N ASN A 30 -19.82 7.89 -11.75
CA ASN A 30 -18.96 8.83 -11.05
C ASN A 30 -17.78 9.17 -11.96
N LYS A 31 -17.46 10.47 -12.10
CA LYS A 31 -16.26 10.91 -12.84
C LYS A 31 -15.06 10.10 -12.32
N LYS A 32 -14.28 9.52 -13.22
CA LYS A 32 -13.02 8.87 -12.85
C LYS A 32 -12.06 9.86 -12.20
N ILE A 33 -11.25 9.39 -11.27
CA ILE A 33 -10.17 10.18 -10.66
C ILE A 33 -9.00 10.19 -11.63
N GLY A 34 -8.60 11.39 -12.05
CA GLY A 34 -7.46 11.61 -12.94
C GLY A 34 -6.15 11.66 -12.16
N TYR A 35 -5.23 10.76 -12.48
CA TYR A 35 -3.91 10.67 -11.85
C TYR A 35 -2.83 11.34 -12.69
N ALA A 36 -2.03 12.19 -12.05
CA ALA A 36 -0.68 12.53 -12.50
C ALA A 36 0.31 11.52 -11.92
N VAL A 37 1.03 10.77 -12.76
CA VAL A 37 2.05 9.81 -12.31
C VAL A 37 3.42 10.48 -12.34
N ILE A 38 4.05 10.65 -11.18
CA ILE A 38 5.39 11.23 -11.05
C ILE A 38 6.43 10.15 -10.76
N GLY A 39 7.48 10.11 -11.60
CA GLY A 39 8.48 9.05 -11.56
C GLY A 39 8.03 7.84 -12.39
N LEU A 40 8.55 7.74 -13.60
CA LEU A 40 8.19 6.68 -14.55
C LEU A 40 9.16 5.48 -14.43
N GLY A 41 9.45 5.05 -13.19
CA GLY A 41 10.33 3.93 -12.86
C GLY A 41 9.66 2.56 -12.97
N ARG A 42 10.27 1.55 -12.28
CA ARG A 42 9.77 0.15 -12.26
C ARG A 42 8.37 0.08 -11.66
N ILE A 43 8.13 0.74 -10.51
CA ILE A 43 6.84 0.66 -9.82
C ILE A 43 5.72 1.34 -10.60
N ALA A 44 5.99 2.45 -11.28
CA ALA A 44 5.02 3.07 -12.18
C ALA A 44 4.60 2.13 -13.34
N GLY A 45 5.50 1.21 -13.75
CA GLY A 45 5.19 0.17 -14.75
C GLY A 45 4.09 -0.81 -14.29
N HIS A 46 3.87 -0.97 -12.99
CA HIS A 46 2.78 -1.75 -12.41
C HIS A 46 1.52 -0.91 -12.20
N PHE A 47 1.67 0.33 -11.72
CA PHE A 47 0.54 1.21 -11.45
C PHE A 47 -0.17 1.70 -12.72
N LEU A 48 0.57 2.06 -13.77
CA LEU A 48 -0.02 2.59 -15.01
C LEU A 48 -1.04 1.65 -15.66
N PRO A 49 -0.73 0.35 -15.91
CA PRO A 49 -1.73 -0.57 -16.43
C PRO A 49 -2.87 -0.81 -15.43
N ALA A 50 -2.61 -0.81 -14.13
CA ALA A 50 -3.62 -0.98 -13.11
C ALA A 50 -4.64 0.16 -13.09
N ALA A 51 -4.17 1.41 -13.10
CA ALA A 51 -5.04 2.58 -13.15
C ALA A 51 -5.85 2.64 -14.46
N ALA A 52 -5.26 2.20 -15.58
CA ALA A 52 -5.97 2.10 -16.86
C ALA A 52 -7.05 0.99 -16.88
N MET A 53 -6.86 -0.08 -16.11
CA MET A 53 -7.86 -1.17 -15.96
C MET A 53 -8.94 -0.83 -14.92
N SER A 54 -8.70 0.13 -14.06
CA SER A 54 -9.62 0.54 -13.00
C SER A 54 -10.90 1.14 -13.56
N THR A 55 -12.01 0.89 -12.88
CA THR A 55 -13.34 1.42 -13.25
C THR A 55 -13.51 2.89 -12.87
N ASN A 56 -12.74 3.36 -11.88
CA ASN A 56 -12.89 4.69 -11.29
C ASN A 56 -11.60 5.52 -11.26
N SER A 57 -10.53 5.06 -11.95
CA SER A 57 -9.25 5.76 -12.12
C SER A 57 -8.90 5.94 -13.58
N GLU A 58 -8.11 6.95 -13.91
CA GLU A 58 -7.52 7.15 -15.24
C GLU A 58 -6.19 7.91 -15.15
N ILE A 59 -5.33 7.75 -16.14
CA ILE A 59 -4.06 8.47 -16.23
C ILE A 59 -4.28 9.74 -17.05
N THR A 60 -4.10 10.91 -16.44
CA THR A 60 -4.37 12.19 -17.07
C THR A 60 -3.13 13.07 -17.23
N ALA A 61 -2.05 12.77 -16.50
CA ALA A 61 -0.79 13.48 -16.61
C ALA A 61 0.41 12.61 -16.27
N LEU A 62 1.58 12.97 -16.77
CA LEU A 62 2.85 12.32 -16.48
C LEU A 62 3.90 13.36 -16.07
N VAL A 63 4.76 13.01 -15.12
CA VAL A 63 5.88 13.85 -14.67
C VAL A 63 7.17 13.07 -14.71
N SER A 64 8.15 13.53 -15.49
CA SER A 64 9.42 12.80 -15.68
C SER A 64 10.55 13.74 -16.05
N GLY A 65 11.76 13.44 -15.59
CA GLY A 65 12.99 14.03 -16.08
C GLY A 65 13.48 13.49 -17.46
N HIS A 66 12.75 12.52 -18.04
CA HIS A 66 13.10 11.86 -19.30
C HIS A 66 11.98 12.09 -20.34
N PRO A 67 12.07 13.17 -21.17
CA PRO A 67 11.00 13.58 -22.08
C PRO A 67 10.58 12.48 -23.08
N ASP A 68 11.53 11.77 -23.68
CA ASP A 68 11.25 10.74 -24.67
C ASP A 68 10.49 9.54 -24.06
N LYS A 69 10.86 9.17 -22.83
CA LYS A 69 10.15 8.14 -22.07
C LYS A 69 8.72 8.58 -21.73
N ALA A 70 8.56 9.82 -21.29
CA ALA A 70 7.26 10.39 -20.97
C ALA A 70 6.36 10.44 -22.20
N ALA A 71 6.86 10.91 -23.36
CA ALA A 71 6.11 10.98 -24.61
C ALA A 71 5.64 9.58 -25.07
N ARG A 72 6.49 8.58 -24.99
CA ARG A 72 6.14 7.19 -25.34
C ARG A 72 5.03 6.62 -24.44
N ILE A 73 5.14 6.84 -23.12
CA ILE A 73 4.13 6.39 -22.16
C ILE A 73 2.82 7.18 -22.36
N ALA A 74 2.91 8.50 -22.59
CA ALA A 74 1.75 9.34 -22.86
C ALA A 74 0.96 8.85 -24.08
N ALA A 75 1.64 8.45 -25.15
CA ALA A 75 0.99 7.87 -26.33
C ALA A 75 0.28 6.55 -26.00
N GLN A 76 0.86 5.70 -25.14
CA GLN A 76 0.27 4.43 -24.74
C GLN A 76 -1.02 4.59 -23.92
N TYR A 77 -1.10 5.63 -23.07
CA TYR A 77 -2.24 5.88 -22.18
C TYR A 77 -3.11 7.07 -22.62
N ASN A 78 -2.94 7.57 -23.84
CA ASN A 78 -3.70 8.69 -24.40
C ASN A 78 -3.60 9.99 -23.55
N VAL A 79 -2.46 10.20 -22.89
CA VAL A 79 -2.21 11.44 -22.14
C VAL A 79 -1.83 12.56 -23.11
N PRO A 80 -2.53 13.73 -23.10
CA PRO A 80 -2.20 14.85 -23.98
C PRO A 80 -0.77 15.33 -23.74
N SER A 81 -0.07 15.76 -24.79
CA SER A 81 1.28 16.33 -24.68
C SER A 81 1.36 17.55 -23.77
N THR A 82 0.26 18.31 -23.67
CA THR A 82 0.11 19.44 -22.74
C THR A 82 0.01 19.04 -21.27
N SER A 83 -0.18 17.76 -20.99
CA SER A 83 -0.23 17.16 -19.64
C SER A 83 1.04 16.37 -19.30
N ILE A 84 2.14 16.58 -20.04
CA ILE A 84 3.45 16.04 -19.71
C ILE A 84 4.28 17.15 -19.04
N TYR A 85 4.68 16.90 -17.80
CA TYR A 85 5.46 17.79 -16.97
C TYR A 85 6.85 17.22 -16.67
N ASN A 86 7.76 18.09 -16.24
CA ASN A 86 9.04 17.72 -15.65
C ASN A 86 9.08 18.09 -14.16
N TYR A 87 10.20 17.86 -13.50
CA TYR A 87 10.35 18.17 -12.07
C TYR A 87 10.35 19.67 -11.76
N GLU A 88 10.78 20.50 -12.72
CA GLU A 88 10.86 21.97 -12.58
C GLU A 88 9.46 22.61 -12.66
N ASN A 89 8.65 22.18 -13.63
CA ASN A 89 7.32 22.72 -13.87
C ASN A 89 6.17 21.91 -13.23
N PHE A 90 6.48 20.96 -12.33
CA PHE A 90 5.50 20.11 -11.64
C PHE A 90 4.32 20.89 -11.07
N ASP A 91 4.57 22.03 -10.45
CA ASP A 91 3.54 22.81 -9.75
C ASP A 91 2.43 23.34 -10.70
N GLN A 92 2.66 23.32 -12.03
CA GLN A 92 1.65 23.66 -13.02
C GLN A 92 0.46 22.69 -13.04
N ILE A 93 0.60 21.49 -12.45
CA ILE A 93 -0.53 20.56 -12.24
C ILE A 93 -1.69 21.21 -11.47
N ALA A 94 -1.44 22.24 -10.66
CA ALA A 94 -2.46 23.01 -9.96
C ALA A 94 -3.53 23.56 -10.94
N HIS A 95 -3.13 23.93 -12.14
CA HIS A 95 -3.99 24.49 -13.16
C HIS A 95 -4.57 23.44 -14.13
N ASN A 96 -4.25 22.16 -13.95
CA ASN A 96 -4.80 21.10 -14.79
C ASN A 96 -6.06 20.49 -14.12
N PRO A 97 -7.27 20.79 -14.64
CA PRO A 97 -8.53 20.29 -14.06
C PRO A 97 -8.75 18.81 -14.29
N ALA A 98 -7.97 18.17 -15.17
CA ALA A 98 -8.02 16.73 -15.38
C ALA A 98 -7.22 15.93 -14.33
N VAL A 99 -6.40 16.60 -13.51
CA VAL A 99 -5.63 15.97 -12.44
C VAL A 99 -6.38 16.15 -11.12
N ASP A 100 -6.85 15.08 -10.54
CA ASP A 100 -7.47 15.02 -9.20
C ASP A 100 -6.48 14.52 -8.13
N ALA A 101 -5.58 13.61 -8.52
CA ALA A 101 -4.61 12.97 -7.61
C ALA A 101 -3.22 12.83 -8.24
N VAL A 102 -2.20 12.70 -7.40
CA VAL A 102 -0.81 12.42 -7.81
C VAL A 102 -0.40 11.06 -7.24
N TYR A 103 0.11 10.17 -8.10
CA TYR A 103 0.82 8.96 -7.67
C TYR A 103 2.32 9.24 -7.63
N VAL A 104 2.91 9.21 -6.43
CA VAL A 104 4.33 9.53 -6.20
C VAL A 104 5.13 8.23 -6.22
N ALA A 105 5.90 8.00 -7.30
CA ALA A 105 6.67 6.79 -7.59
C ALA A 105 8.17 7.09 -7.81
N LEU A 106 8.72 7.87 -6.91
CA LEU A 106 10.08 8.43 -6.94
C LEU A 106 11.05 7.63 -6.03
N PRO A 107 12.36 7.91 -6.04
CA PRO A 107 13.24 7.54 -4.94
C PRO A 107 12.75 8.13 -3.61
N ASN A 108 12.96 7.40 -2.51
CA ASN A 108 12.40 7.72 -1.18
C ASN A 108 12.66 9.16 -0.74
N SER A 109 13.85 9.71 -1.05
CA SER A 109 14.23 11.09 -0.71
C SER A 109 13.37 12.18 -1.35
N MET A 110 12.61 11.84 -2.37
CA MET A 110 11.77 12.79 -3.09
C MET A 110 10.28 12.69 -2.69
N HIS A 111 9.91 11.66 -1.90
CA HIS A 111 8.51 11.44 -1.53
C HIS A 111 7.93 12.62 -0.75
N ALA A 112 8.63 13.13 0.25
CA ALA A 112 8.15 14.23 1.07
C ALA A 112 7.97 15.52 0.25
N GLU A 113 8.98 15.92 -0.52
CA GLU A 113 8.93 17.13 -1.35
C GLU A 113 7.71 17.10 -2.29
N TYR A 114 7.57 16.02 -3.09
CA TYR A 114 6.54 15.98 -4.12
C TYR A 114 5.14 15.72 -3.55
N THR A 115 5.02 15.05 -2.41
CA THR A 115 3.74 14.98 -1.67
C THR A 115 3.31 16.36 -1.19
N ILE A 116 4.21 17.13 -0.58
CA ILE A 116 3.92 18.48 -0.09
C ILE A 116 3.57 19.43 -1.25
N ARG A 117 4.31 19.36 -2.37
CA ARG A 117 4.02 20.16 -3.57
C ARG A 117 2.67 19.79 -4.19
N ALA A 118 2.35 18.48 -4.29
CA ALA A 118 1.04 18.02 -4.76
C ALA A 118 -0.10 18.51 -3.86
N ALA A 119 0.07 18.43 -2.54
CA ALA A 119 -0.90 18.94 -1.58
C ALA A 119 -1.12 20.45 -1.74
N LYS A 120 -0.04 21.24 -1.88
CA LYS A 120 -0.13 22.70 -2.16
C LYS A 120 -0.82 23.02 -3.49
N ALA A 121 -0.70 22.13 -4.48
CA ALA A 121 -1.43 22.22 -5.75
C ALA A 121 -2.91 21.78 -5.64
N GLY A 122 -3.40 21.43 -4.43
CA GLY A 122 -4.76 20.99 -4.18
C GLY A 122 -5.08 19.59 -4.70
N LYS A 123 -4.05 18.74 -4.88
CA LYS A 123 -4.21 17.38 -5.41
C LYS A 123 -4.10 16.35 -4.29
N HIS A 124 -4.98 15.32 -4.32
CA HIS A 124 -4.86 14.16 -3.45
C HIS A 124 -3.58 13.39 -3.74
N VAL A 125 -3.04 12.65 -2.79
CA VAL A 125 -1.75 11.98 -2.96
C VAL A 125 -1.84 10.49 -2.59
N LEU A 126 -1.43 9.65 -3.54
CA LEU A 126 -1.07 8.26 -3.32
C LEU A 126 0.47 8.18 -3.41
N CYS A 127 1.13 7.96 -2.26
CA CYS A 127 2.58 7.95 -2.18
C CYS A 127 3.10 6.53 -1.98
N GLU A 128 4.11 6.13 -2.74
CA GLU A 128 4.81 4.85 -2.55
C GLU A 128 5.43 4.74 -1.16
N LYS A 129 5.55 3.48 -0.71
CA LYS A 129 6.30 3.13 0.49
C LYS A 129 7.83 3.09 0.19
N PRO A 130 8.70 3.34 1.17
CA PRO A 130 8.41 3.93 2.47
C PRO A 130 7.93 5.37 2.31
N MET A 131 7.11 5.84 3.24
CA MET A 131 6.48 7.15 3.14
C MET A 131 7.50 8.30 2.94
N SER A 132 8.65 8.21 3.61
CA SER A 132 9.68 9.26 3.66
C SER A 132 11.02 8.69 4.09
N LEU A 133 12.05 9.55 4.27
CA LEU A 133 13.34 9.14 4.84
C LEU A 133 13.34 9.11 6.38
N ASN A 134 12.44 9.85 7.03
CA ASN A 134 12.41 9.97 8.48
C ASN A 134 11.03 10.43 9.00
N VAL A 135 10.87 10.37 10.32
CA VAL A 135 9.62 10.72 11.02
C VAL A 135 9.22 12.18 10.76
N SER A 136 10.17 13.12 10.79
CA SER A 136 9.87 14.54 10.60
C SER A 136 9.31 14.85 9.22
N GLU A 137 9.85 14.22 8.17
CA GLU A 137 9.32 14.35 6.80
C GLU A 137 7.90 13.77 6.70
N ALA A 138 7.65 12.59 7.32
CA ALA A 138 6.32 11.99 7.35
C ALA A 138 5.29 12.91 8.02
N GLU A 139 5.64 13.52 9.15
CA GLU A 139 4.80 14.50 9.84
C GLU A 139 4.52 15.73 8.98
N GLN A 140 5.51 16.25 8.25
CA GLN A 140 5.33 17.37 7.32
C GLN A 140 4.40 17.03 6.15
N MET A 141 4.50 15.81 5.59
CA MET A 141 3.60 15.34 4.53
C MET A 141 2.14 15.31 5.02
N ILE A 142 1.90 14.75 6.21
CA ILE A 142 0.57 14.69 6.83
C ILE A 142 0.03 16.10 7.07
N ALA A 143 0.84 16.98 7.67
CA ALA A 143 0.45 18.35 7.96
C ALA A 143 0.09 19.14 6.68
N ALA A 144 0.88 18.99 5.61
CA ALA A 144 0.64 19.65 4.34
C ALA A 144 -0.67 19.19 3.68
N CYS A 145 -0.93 17.87 3.65
CA CYS A 145 -2.16 17.31 3.09
C CYS A 145 -3.39 17.73 3.92
N LYS A 146 -3.27 17.74 5.25
CA LYS A 146 -4.34 18.20 6.14
C LYS A 146 -4.64 19.69 5.94
N ALA A 147 -3.61 20.53 5.85
CA ALA A 147 -3.77 21.96 5.63
C ALA A 147 -4.42 22.28 4.28
N ALA A 148 -4.15 21.51 3.24
CA ALA A 148 -4.75 21.63 1.91
C ALA A 148 -6.11 20.94 1.80
N ASN A 149 -6.59 20.25 2.83
CA ASN A 149 -7.81 19.42 2.82
C ASN A 149 -7.81 18.38 1.68
N VAL A 150 -6.65 17.74 1.45
CA VAL A 150 -6.49 16.65 0.49
C VAL A 150 -6.16 15.34 1.21
N LYS A 151 -6.48 14.22 0.60
CA LYS A 151 -6.21 12.89 1.15
C LYS A 151 -4.76 12.49 0.85
N LEU A 152 -4.13 11.84 1.83
CA LEU A 152 -2.86 11.16 1.69
C LEU A 152 -3.06 9.69 1.99
N MET A 153 -2.70 8.82 1.06
CA MET A 153 -2.64 7.38 1.23
C MET A 153 -1.24 6.88 0.91
N ILE A 154 -0.74 5.94 1.71
CA ILE A 154 0.53 5.26 1.43
C ILE A 154 0.22 3.94 0.72
N ALA A 155 0.94 3.69 -0.38
CA ALA A 155 0.71 2.59 -1.29
C ALA A 155 1.25 1.26 -0.71
N TYR A 156 0.49 0.69 0.23
CA TYR A 156 0.74 -0.64 0.78
C TYR A 156 -0.06 -1.70 0.00
N ARG A 157 0.36 -1.99 -1.23
CA ARG A 157 -0.32 -2.90 -2.14
C ARG A 157 -0.66 -4.27 -1.53
N CYS A 158 0.14 -4.77 -0.57
CA CYS A 158 -0.11 -6.03 0.12
C CYS A 158 -1.42 -6.03 0.94
N HIS A 159 -1.94 -4.87 1.30
CA HIS A 159 -3.26 -4.72 1.94
C HIS A 159 -4.43 -4.98 0.99
N TYR A 160 -4.17 -5.12 -0.31
CA TYR A 160 -5.16 -5.38 -1.36
C TYR A 160 -4.93 -6.73 -2.05
N GLU A 161 -3.89 -7.47 -1.65
CA GLU A 161 -3.55 -8.74 -2.25
C GLU A 161 -4.45 -9.86 -1.64
N PRO A 162 -5.18 -10.63 -2.48
CA PRO A 162 -6.22 -11.56 -2.01
C PRO A 162 -5.73 -12.64 -1.04
N THR A 163 -4.52 -13.18 -1.24
CA THR A 163 -3.94 -14.22 -0.35
C THR A 163 -3.62 -13.65 1.02
N ASN A 164 -3.04 -12.45 1.08
CA ASN A 164 -2.77 -11.75 2.34
C ASN A 164 -4.07 -11.40 3.06
N LEU A 165 -5.08 -10.93 2.35
CA LEU A 165 -6.41 -10.66 2.92
C LEU A 165 -7.06 -11.92 3.47
N LYS A 166 -6.92 -13.07 2.78
CA LYS A 166 -7.41 -14.37 3.27
C LYS A 166 -6.69 -14.79 4.55
N ALA A 167 -5.37 -14.63 4.62
CA ALA A 167 -4.59 -14.92 5.82
C ALA A 167 -5.06 -14.07 7.01
N VAL A 168 -5.20 -12.75 6.83
CA VAL A 168 -5.74 -11.84 7.85
C VAL A 168 -7.14 -12.27 8.31
N LYS A 169 -8.01 -12.64 7.37
CA LYS A 169 -9.37 -13.11 7.69
C LYS A 169 -9.34 -14.38 8.55
N LEU A 170 -8.53 -15.38 8.21
CA LEU A 170 -8.39 -16.61 8.99
C LEU A 170 -7.95 -16.33 10.43
N ILE A 171 -6.99 -15.42 10.62
CA ILE A 171 -6.53 -15.00 11.95
C ILE A 171 -7.65 -14.32 12.72
N ARG A 172 -8.33 -13.35 12.12
CA ARG A 172 -9.40 -12.58 12.78
C ARG A 172 -10.64 -13.40 13.09
N ASP A 173 -10.95 -14.39 12.26
CA ASP A 173 -12.04 -15.35 12.51
C ASP A 173 -11.68 -16.37 13.62
N GLY A 174 -10.46 -16.32 14.17
CA GLY A 174 -9.99 -17.19 15.24
C GLY A 174 -9.70 -18.63 14.81
N ALA A 175 -9.52 -18.88 13.51
CA ALA A 175 -9.23 -20.20 12.96
C ALA A 175 -7.97 -20.83 13.60
N LEU A 176 -6.94 -20.03 13.87
CA LEU A 176 -5.70 -20.47 14.50
C LEU A 176 -5.76 -20.49 16.04
N GLY A 177 -6.88 -20.09 16.64
CA GLY A 177 -6.97 -19.89 18.09
C GLY A 177 -6.18 -18.63 18.51
N GLN A 178 -5.57 -18.68 19.71
CA GLN A 178 -4.72 -17.59 20.20
C GLN A 178 -3.39 -17.61 19.43
N VAL A 179 -3.08 -16.53 18.69
CA VAL A 179 -1.78 -16.37 18.02
C VAL A 179 -0.67 -16.27 19.09
N GLN A 180 0.41 -17.01 18.89
CA GLN A 180 1.56 -17.09 19.81
C GLN A 180 2.82 -16.44 19.24
N ALA A 181 3.09 -16.67 17.94
CA ALA A 181 4.30 -16.19 17.31
C ALA A 181 4.09 -15.90 15.82
N ILE A 182 4.91 -14.98 15.30
CA ILE A 182 4.98 -14.66 13.87
C ILE A 182 6.44 -14.70 13.44
N GLU A 183 6.71 -15.25 12.26
CA GLU A 183 7.99 -15.18 11.56
C GLU A 183 7.77 -14.52 10.20
N SER A 184 8.66 -13.61 9.81
CA SER A 184 8.60 -12.98 8.49
C SER A 184 9.98 -12.58 7.99
N ALA A 185 10.21 -12.77 6.70
CA ALA A 185 11.45 -12.33 6.08
C ALA A 185 11.23 -11.92 4.63
N PHE A 186 12.05 -11.01 4.14
CA PHE A 186 12.16 -10.68 2.73
C PHE A 186 13.49 -10.02 2.42
N GLY A 187 14.14 -10.48 1.35
CA GLY A 187 15.39 -9.93 0.87
C GLY A 187 15.71 -10.41 -0.54
N PHE A 188 16.67 -9.78 -1.15
CA PHE A 188 17.20 -10.22 -2.44
C PHE A 188 18.64 -9.73 -2.61
N ASN A 189 19.42 -10.40 -3.43
CA ASN A 189 20.78 -9.96 -3.70
C ASN A 189 20.74 -8.69 -4.58
N MET A 190 21.09 -7.55 -3.99
CA MET A 190 21.07 -6.24 -4.63
C MET A 190 22.18 -6.16 -5.70
N GLY A 191 21.81 -5.72 -6.88
CA GLY A 191 22.78 -5.43 -7.94
C GLY A 191 23.68 -4.23 -7.61
N PRO A 192 24.81 -4.09 -8.30
CA PRO A 192 25.68 -2.91 -8.15
C PRO A 192 25.00 -1.65 -8.71
N ASN A 193 25.42 -0.48 -8.22
CA ASN A 193 24.97 0.84 -8.68
C ASN A 193 23.46 1.11 -8.57
N GLU A 194 22.76 0.41 -7.67
CA GLU A 194 21.37 0.69 -7.38
C GLU A 194 21.27 1.90 -6.41
N TRP A 195 20.35 2.83 -6.70
CA TRP A 195 20.13 4.01 -5.85
C TRP A 195 19.72 3.64 -4.40
N ARG A 196 19.20 2.42 -4.20
CA ARG A 196 18.80 1.87 -2.90
C ARG A 196 19.97 1.63 -1.95
N THR A 197 21.18 1.54 -2.46
CA THR A 197 22.40 1.46 -1.64
C THR A 197 23.03 2.83 -1.35
N ASN A 198 22.44 3.91 -1.87
CA ASN A 198 22.81 5.27 -1.52
C ASN A 198 21.92 5.78 -0.38
N LYS A 199 22.50 5.99 0.79
CA LYS A 199 21.78 6.40 2.02
C LYS A 199 21.01 7.71 1.87
N LYS A 200 21.54 8.67 1.12
CA LYS A 200 20.91 9.96 0.90
C LYS A 200 19.61 9.82 0.09
N LEU A 201 19.55 8.86 -0.83
CA LEU A 201 18.39 8.62 -1.69
C LEU A 201 17.38 7.66 -1.06
N ALA A 202 17.88 6.64 -0.35
CA ALA A 202 17.08 5.53 0.17
C ALA A 202 16.68 5.68 1.64
N GLY A 203 17.45 6.43 2.45
CA GLY A 203 17.26 6.56 3.89
C GLY A 203 18.06 5.55 4.71
N GLY A 204 18.23 4.34 4.19
CA GLY A 204 18.94 3.21 4.79
C GLY A 204 18.96 2.02 3.84
N GLY A 205 19.33 0.85 4.35
CA GLY A 205 19.44 -0.38 3.58
C GLY A 205 18.10 -1.14 3.42
N PRO A 206 18.16 -2.49 3.50
CA PRO A 206 17.01 -3.34 3.17
C PRO A 206 15.78 -3.10 4.02
N ILE A 207 15.89 -2.57 5.25
CA ILE A 207 14.73 -2.30 6.10
C ILE A 207 13.76 -1.29 5.47
N TYR A 208 14.27 -0.25 4.77
CA TYR A 208 13.45 0.76 4.09
C TYR A 208 12.73 0.22 2.85
N ASP A 209 13.36 -0.69 2.10
CA ASP A 209 12.81 -1.16 0.82
C ASP A 209 11.98 -2.43 0.98
N VAL A 210 12.55 -3.49 1.55
CA VAL A 210 11.94 -4.83 1.61
C VAL A 210 11.62 -5.28 3.04
N GLY A 211 12.39 -4.88 4.03
CA GLY A 211 12.09 -5.19 5.43
C GLY A 211 10.79 -4.55 5.94
N ILE A 212 10.44 -3.38 5.40
CA ILE A 212 9.16 -2.71 5.68
C ILE A 212 7.94 -3.59 5.38
N TYR A 213 8.01 -4.51 4.42
CA TYR A 213 6.92 -5.46 4.17
C TYR A 213 6.71 -6.40 5.36
N SER A 214 7.78 -6.94 5.96
CA SER A 214 7.69 -7.80 7.14
C SER A 214 7.24 -7.01 8.38
N LEU A 215 7.75 -5.80 8.57
CA LEU A 215 7.32 -4.89 9.65
C LEU A 215 5.82 -4.60 9.56
N ASN A 216 5.35 -4.14 8.40
CA ASN A 216 3.96 -3.81 8.16
C ASN A 216 3.07 -5.07 8.23
N ALA A 217 3.53 -6.23 7.69
CA ALA A 217 2.79 -7.49 7.76
C ALA A 217 2.48 -7.89 9.19
N CYS A 218 3.45 -7.84 10.10
CA CYS A 218 3.21 -8.20 11.50
C CYS A 218 2.16 -7.29 12.16
N ARG A 219 2.11 -6.02 11.80
CA ARG A 219 1.12 -5.05 12.30
C ARG A 219 -0.29 -5.37 11.79
N TYR A 220 -0.48 -5.58 10.48
CA TYR A 220 -1.82 -5.87 9.96
C TYR A 220 -2.29 -7.30 10.26
N LEU A 221 -1.40 -8.28 10.43
CA LEU A 221 -1.74 -9.65 10.84
C LEU A 221 -2.24 -9.70 12.28
N THR A 222 -1.55 -9.02 13.20
CA THR A 222 -1.97 -8.93 14.60
C THR A 222 -3.13 -7.97 14.81
N GLY A 223 -3.19 -6.89 14.03
CA GLY A 223 -4.07 -5.73 14.29
C GLY A 223 -3.62 -4.89 15.48
N GLU A 224 -2.36 -5.05 15.91
CA GLU A 224 -1.77 -4.39 17.06
C GLU A 224 -0.50 -3.61 16.65
N GLU A 225 -0.10 -2.69 17.52
CA GLU A 225 1.17 -1.96 17.39
C GLU A 225 2.20 -2.55 18.35
N PRO A 226 3.48 -2.75 17.94
CA PRO A 226 4.49 -3.32 18.81
C PRO A 226 4.87 -2.33 19.93
N GLU A 227 5.01 -2.86 21.16
CA GLU A 227 5.45 -2.10 22.33
C GLU A 227 6.96 -2.11 22.51
N HIS A 228 7.63 -3.19 22.10
CA HIS A 228 9.06 -3.38 22.24
C HIS A 228 9.66 -3.91 20.94
N ILE A 229 10.76 -3.28 20.52
CA ILE A 229 11.54 -3.69 19.36
C ILE A 229 13.00 -3.81 19.76
N GLN A 230 13.64 -4.91 19.32
CA GLN A 230 15.10 -5.10 19.41
C GLN A 230 15.61 -5.54 18.05
N ALA A 231 16.76 -5.03 17.65
CA ALA A 231 17.31 -5.29 16.33
C ALA A 231 18.82 -5.51 16.35
N ASN A 232 19.31 -6.17 15.30
CA ASN A 232 20.72 -6.28 14.97
C ASN A 232 20.91 -5.90 13.50
N ILE A 233 21.99 -5.19 13.23
CA ILE A 233 22.41 -4.78 11.88
C ILE A 233 23.80 -5.35 11.65
N SER A 234 24.05 -5.85 10.43
CA SER A 234 25.38 -6.32 10.04
C SER A 234 25.65 -6.07 8.55
N THR A 235 26.93 -6.03 8.23
CA THR A 235 27.45 -6.04 6.86
C THR A 235 28.50 -7.15 6.79
N ILE A 236 28.27 -8.12 5.91
CA ILE A 236 29.12 -9.30 5.72
C ILE A 236 29.98 -9.10 4.48
N ASP A 237 29.38 -8.66 3.39
CA ASP A 237 30.04 -8.38 2.14
C ASP A 237 30.76 -7.03 2.20
N HIS A 238 32.08 -7.03 2.09
CA HIS A 238 32.90 -5.81 2.10
C HIS A 238 33.06 -5.24 0.68
N ASP A 239 31.94 -5.06 -0.01
CA ASP A 239 31.92 -4.50 -1.36
C ASP A 239 31.26 -3.10 -1.40
N PRO A 240 31.37 -2.35 -2.52
CA PRO A 240 30.86 -0.98 -2.62
C PRO A 240 29.36 -0.80 -2.42
N ARG A 241 28.56 -1.87 -2.47
CA ARG A 241 27.09 -1.80 -2.26
C ARG A 241 26.74 -1.38 -0.83
N PHE A 242 27.54 -1.75 0.15
CA PHE A 242 27.23 -1.65 1.58
C PHE A 242 28.12 -0.67 2.36
N VAL A 243 28.68 0.33 1.65
CA VAL A 243 29.52 1.38 2.28
C VAL A 243 28.64 2.41 3.01
N GLU A 244 27.47 2.74 2.48
CA GLU A 244 26.61 3.79 3.03
C GLU A 244 25.41 3.22 3.83
N VAL A 245 25.03 1.97 3.54
CA VAL A 245 23.87 1.32 4.14
C VAL A 245 24.23 -0.07 4.66
N GLU A 246 23.47 -0.57 5.60
CA GLU A 246 23.63 -1.94 6.07
C GLU A 246 23.21 -2.96 5.02
N GLU A 247 23.80 -4.15 5.10
CA GLU A 247 23.46 -5.29 4.26
C GLU A 247 22.31 -6.10 4.84
N ASN A 248 22.31 -6.31 6.15
CA ASN A 248 21.38 -7.16 6.86
C ASN A 248 20.76 -6.43 8.05
N THR A 249 19.47 -6.65 8.28
CA THR A 249 18.77 -6.25 9.49
C THR A 249 17.89 -7.41 9.98
N SER A 250 18.01 -7.77 11.25
CA SER A 250 17.09 -8.68 11.94
C SER A 250 16.50 -8.00 13.15
N TRP A 251 15.22 -8.23 13.44
CA TRP A 251 14.56 -7.61 14.58
C TRP A 251 13.46 -8.50 15.16
N THR A 252 13.16 -8.28 16.44
CA THR A 252 12.01 -8.85 17.12
C THR A 252 11.07 -7.75 17.58
N MET A 253 9.76 -8.06 17.57
CA MET A 253 8.70 -7.17 18.04
C MET A 253 7.85 -7.91 19.06
N LYS A 254 7.53 -7.28 20.19
CA LYS A 254 6.55 -7.76 21.15
C LYS A 254 5.30 -6.88 21.10
N PHE A 255 4.15 -7.51 21.01
CA PHE A 255 2.84 -6.86 20.96
C PHE A 255 2.13 -6.88 22.32
N PRO A 256 1.13 -6.00 22.57
CA PRO A 256 0.37 -5.94 23.82
C PRO A 256 -0.30 -7.26 24.20
N SER A 257 -0.77 -8.04 23.23
CA SER A 257 -1.33 -9.37 23.43
C SER A 257 -0.30 -10.42 23.95
N GLY A 258 0.99 -10.09 23.93
CA GLY A 258 2.10 -11.00 24.24
C GLY A 258 2.68 -11.72 23.01
N ILE A 259 2.09 -11.55 21.82
CA ILE A 259 2.63 -12.10 20.56
C ILE A 259 4.06 -11.59 20.36
N VAL A 260 4.97 -12.47 19.93
CA VAL A 260 6.32 -12.11 19.51
C VAL A 260 6.46 -12.39 18.02
N ALA A 261 6.95 -11.38 17.28
CA ALA A 261 7.31 -11.51 15.87
C ALA A 261 8.84 -11.47 15.72
N SER A 262 9.39 -12.35 14.88
CA SER A 262 10.80 -12.40 14.50
C SER A 262 10.92 -12.13 13.00
N CYS A 263 11.69 -11.11 12.63
CA CYS A 263 11.80 -10.65 11.27
C CYS A 263 13.25 -10.50 10.82
N SER A 264 13.49 -10.67 9.51
CA SER A 264 14.79 -10.43 8.89
C SER A 264 14.68 -9.90 7.46
N THR A 265 15.70 -9.17 7.05
CA THR A 265 15.81 -8.61 5.71
C THR A 265 17.26 -8.49 5.29
N THR A 266 17.55 -8.62 3.99
CA THR A 266 18.91 -8.53 3.46
C THR A 266 18.93 -8.03 2.02
N TYR A 267 20.03 -7.38 1.66
CA TYR A 267 20.42 -7.09 0.28
C TYR A 267 21.59 -7.98 -0.21
N GLY A 268 22.13 -8.84 0.67
CA GLY A 268 23.29 -9.70 0.35
C GLY A 268 22.90 -11.10 -0.16
N ALA A 269 21.64 -11.52 -0.02
CA ALA A 269 21.22 -12.87 -0.38
C ALA A 269 19.78 -12.91 -0.93
N ASN A 270 19.50 -13.91 -1.78
CA ASN A 270 18.13 -14.20 -2.18
C ASN A 270 17.37 -14.82 -1.00
N MET A 271 16.44 -14.07 -0.45
CA MET A 271 15.59 -14.45 0.68
C MET A 271 14.13 -14.29 0.24
N PRO A 272 13.48 -15.36 -0.29
CA PRO A 272 12.08 -15.28 -0.72
C PRO A 272 11.17 -14.77 0.39
N GLY A 273 10.29 -13.82 0.05
CA GLY A 273 9.40 -13.19 1.01
C GLY A 273 8.36 -14.17 1.58
N TYR A 274 8.23 -14.23 2.89
CA TYR A 274 7.20 -15.03 3.55
C TYR A 274 6.76 -14.40 4.87
N PHE A 275 5.60 -14.85 5.34
CA PHE A 275 5.25 -14.79 6.75
C PHE A 275 4.61 -16.11 7.20
N ARG A 276 4.82 -16.44 8.48
CA ARG A 276 4.23 -17.58 9.17
C ARG A 276 3.58 -17.12 10.46
N VAL A 277 2.42 -17.66 10.77
CA VAL A 277 1.68 -17.36 11.99
C VAL A 277 1.35 -18.66 12.70
N TYR A 278 1.73 -18.75 13.96
CA TYR A 278 1.50 -19.91 14.80
C TYR A 278 0.48 -19.56 15.88
N GLY A 279 -0.59 -20.34 15.95
CA GLY A 279 -1.64 -20.19 16.95
C GLY A 279 -1.83 -21.46 17.76
N SER A 280 -2.61 -21.36 18.84
CA SER A 280 -2.87 -22.48 19.76
C SER A 280 -3.69 -23.64 19.15
N LYS A 281 -4.32 -23.41 17.99
CA LYS A 281 -5.16 -24.41 17.28
C LYS A 281 -4.68 -24.71 15.86
N GLY A 282 -3.60 -24.08 15.41
CA GLY A 282 -3.09 -24.28 14.07
C GLY A 282 -2.07 -23.24 13.65
N TRP A 283 -1.69 -23.32 12.40
CA TRP A 283 -0.71 -22.41 11.78
C TRP A 283 -1.14 -22.01 10.37
N LEU A 284 -0.61 -20.91 9.89
CA LEU A 284 -0.65 -20.55 8.47
C LEU A 284 0.70 -20.02 8.02
N GLN A 285 0.94 -20.14 6.71
CA GLN A 285 2.11 -19.58 6.04
C GLN A 285 1.69 -19.05 4.67
N VAL A 286 2.23 -17.89 4.31
CA VAL A 286 2.19 -17.41 2.93
C VAL A 286 3.62 -17.35 2.42
N ASP A 287 3.93 -18.14 1.41
CA ASP A 287 5.17 -18.06 0.66
C ASP A 287 5.02 -17.04 -0.48
N ASN A 288 6.13 -16.46 -0.89
CA ASN A 288 6.13 -15.35 -1.86
C ASN A 288 5.21 -14.19 -1.46
N ALA A 289 5.03 -13.97 -0.15
CA ALA A 289 4.03 -13.06 0.43
C ALA A 289 4.10 -11.62 -0.07
N PHE A 290 5.28 -11.19 -0.53
CA PHE A 290 5.60 -9.80 -0.84
C PHE A 290 6.01 -9.57 -2.30
N VAL A 291 5.86 -10.58 -3.17
CA VAL A 291 6.06 -10.43 -4.61
C VAL A 291 4.75 -10.07 -5.31
N TYR A 292 4.77 -9.95 -6.62
CA TYR A 292 3.61 -9.46 -7.37
C TYR A 292 2.65 -10.58 -7.80
N GLU A 293 3.10 -11.81 -7.86
CA GLU A 293 2.33 -12.97 -8.29
C GLU A 293 2.88 -14.27 -7.67
N GLY A 294 2.09 -15.34 -7.71
CA GLY A 294 2.53 -16.66 -7.24
C GLY A 294 2.58 -16.79 -5.72
N LEU A 295 1.74 -16.05 -4.99
CA LEU A 295 1.62 -16.21 -3.55
C LEU A 295 0.95 -17.53 -3.23
N HIS A 296 1.47 -18.23 -2.23
CA HIS A 296 1.03 -19.56 -1.86
C HIS A 296 0.64 -19.60 -0.38
N LEU A 297 -0.65 -19.77 -0.09
CA LEU A 297 -1.19 -19.92 1.25
C LEU A 297 -1.25 -21.39 1.64
N ARG A 298 -0.59 -21.74 2.74
CA ARG A 298 -0.72 -23.03 3.42
C ARG A 298 -1.19 -22.82 4.84
N ALA A 299 -2.12 -23.67 5.32
CA ALA A 299 -2.60 -23.60 6.69
C ALA A 299 -3.13 -24.94 7.15
N GLU A 300 -2.98 -25.23 8.45
CA GLU A 300 -3.60 -26.37 9.11
C GLU A 300 -4.18 -25.93 10.45
N PHE A 301 -5.47 -26.19 10.66
CA PHE A 301 -6.18 -25.92 11.92
C PHE A 301 -7.42 -26.80 12.06
N GLY A 302 -7.60 -27.44 13.23
CA GLY A 302 -8.60 -28.48 13.39
C GLY A 302 -8.43 -29.55 12.33
N ASP A 303 -9.52 -29.90 11.65
CA ASP A 303 -9.51 -30.88 10.53
C ASP A 303 -9.32 -30.15 9.15
N THR A 304 -9.11 -28.86 9.15
CA THR A 304 -8.97 -28.06 7.92
C THR A 304 -7.52 -28.02 7.48
N LYS A 305 -7.30 -28.28 6.20
CA LYS A 305 -6.02 -28.12 5.53
C LYS A 305 -6.21 -27.25 4.29
N ILE A 306 -5.41 -26.20 4.17
CA ILE A 306 -5.37 -25.29 3.02
C ILE A 306 -4.01 -25.44 2.35
N ASP A 307 -4.01 -25.54 1.02
CA ASP A 307 -2.83 -25.54 0.16
C ASP A 307 -3.24 -24.87 -1.17
N GLU A 308 -3.12 -23.55 -1.23
CA GLU A 308 -3.65 -22.74 -2.32
C GLU A 308 -2.59 -21.83 -2.92
N LEU A 309 -2.25 -22.11 -4.17
CA LEU A 309 -1.47 -21.17 -5.00
C LEU A 309 -2.43 -20.15 -5.61
N ASN A 310 -2.19 -18.87 -5.34
CA ASN A 310 -2.97 -17.80 -5.96
C ASN A 310 -2.55 -17.64 -7.43
N PRO A 311 -3.46 -17.90 -8.39
CA PRO A 311 -3.19 -17.71 -9.80
C PRO A 311 -3.30 -16.23 -10.22
N ALA A 312 -3.73 -15.33 -9.32
CA ALA A 312 -3.85 -13.92 -9.62
C ALA A 312 -2.50 -13.35 -10.05
N ARG A 313 -2.53 -12.62 -11.14
CA ARG A 313 -1.35 -11.95 -11.70
C ARG A 313 -1.38 -10.47 -11.38
N ASP A 314 -0.20 -9.88 -11.28
CA ASP A 314 -0.05 -8.44 -11.40
C ASP A 314 -0.82 -7.96 -12.67
N PRO A 315 -1.66 -6.91 -12.63
CA PRO A 315 -1.65 -5.86 -11.59
C PRO A 315 -2.85 -5.88 -10.62
N SER A 316 -3.49 -7.01 -10.34
CA SER A 316 -4.78 -7.08 -9.62
C SER A 316 -4.80 -6.30 -8.29
N HIS A 317 -3.76 -6.40 -7.47
CA HIS A 317 -3.68 -5.68 -6.21
C HIS A 317 -3.43 -4.16 -6.39
N PHE A 318 -2.71 -3.75 -7.45
CA PHE A 318 -2.58 -2.33 -7.81
C PHE A 318 -3.90 -1.76 -8.34
N VAL A 319 -4.71 -2.56 -9.08
CA VAL A 319 -6.07 -2.16 -9.47
C VAL A 319 -6.91 -1.89 -8.23
N ALA A 320 -6.95 -2.84 -7.28
CA ALA A 320 -7.72 -2.70 -6.05
C ALA A 320 -7.25 -1.52 -5.19
N GLU A 321 -5.94 -1.27 -5.11
CA GLU A 321 -5.37 -0.11 -4.42
C GLU A 321 -5.78 1.21 -5.06
N ALA A 322 -5.66 1.33 -6.40
CA ALA A 322 -6.08 2.52 -7.14
C ALA A 322 -7.58 2.76 -7.02
N GLU A 323 -8.40 1.71 -7.12
CA GLU A 323 -9.85 1.78 -6.97
C GLU A 323 -10.26 2.20 -5.57
N HIS A 324 -9.61 1.65 -4.53
CA HIS A 324 -9.86 2.05 -3.14
C HIS A 324 -9.57 3.54 -2.92
N PHE A 325 -8.39 4.01 -3.36
CA PHE A 325 -8.03 5.42 -3.18
C PHE A 325 -8.96 6.34 -3.96
N SER A 326 -9.26 6.02 -5.22
CA SER A 326 -10.21 6.78 -6.03
C SER A 326 -11.61 6.82 -5.41
N HIS A 327 -12.09 5.69 -4.87
CA HIS A 327 -13.36 5.63 -4.13
C HIS A 327 -13.34 6.53 -2.88
N CYS A 328 -12.23 6.54 -2.13
CA CYS A 328 -12.06 7.41 -0.97
C CYS A 328 -12.08 8.89 -1.35
N VAL A 329 -11.46 9.26 -2.47
CA VAL A 329 -11.47 10.63 -3.00
C VAL A 329 -12.88 11.05 -3.43
N GLN A 330 -13.56 10.22 -4.25
CA GLN A 330 -14.91 10.48 -4.77
C GLN A 330 -15.96 10.66 -3.67
N ASN A 331 -15.84 9.89 -2.57
CA ASN A 331 -16.84 9.84 -1.51
C ASN A 331 -16.39 10.54 -0.21
N ASN A 332 -15.26 11.24 -0.25
CA ASN A 332 -14.65 11.89 0.91
C ASN A 332 -14.43 10.96 2.12
N LEU A 333 -14.07 9.70 1.87
CA LEU A 333 -13.78 8.70 2.90
C LEU A 333 -12.30 8.74 3.29
N GLN A 334 -11.98 8.25 4.50
CA GLN A 334 -10.60 8.03 4.91
C GLN A 334 -10.02 6.79 4.21
N PRO A 335 -8.83 6.85 3.59
CA PRO A 335 -8.21 5.67 3.02
C PRO A 335 -7.79 4.65 4.10
N GLN A 336 -7.66 3.38 3.71
CA GLN A 336 -7.29 2.28 4.61
C GLN A 336 -5.86 2.44 5.16
N SER A 337 -4.93 2.98 4.37
CA SER A 337 -3.55 3.26 4.77
C SER A 337 -3.24 4.77 4.67
N PRO A 338 -3.83 5.61 5.54
CA PRO A 338 -3.58 7.04 5.54
C PRO A 338 -2.13 7.36 5.89
N GLY A 339 -1.71 8.62 5.77
CA GLY A 339 -0.36 9.06 6.11
C GLY A 339 0.10 8.64 7.50
N GLU A 340 -0.83 8.59 8.47
CA GLU A 340 -0.58 8.15 9.84
C GLU A 340 -0.10 6.68 9.92
N GLU A 341 -0.55 5.81 9.00
CA GLU A 341 -0.04 4.44 8.90
C GLU A 341 1.42 4.40 8.44
N GLY A 342 1.77 5.20 7.44
CA GLY A 342 3.16 5.35 7.00
C GLY A 342 4.05 5.96 8.07
N LEU A 343 3.55 6.94 8.83
CA LEU A 343 4.28 7.55 9.95
C LEU A 343 4.65 6.51 11.01
N LYS A 344 3.76 5.59 11.37
CA LYS A 344 4.06 4.52 12.31
C LYS A 344 5.21 3.63 11.83
N ASP A 345 5.22 3.21 10.57
CA ASP A 345 6.32 2.43 10.02
C ASP A 345 7.63 3.20 10.07
N MET A 346 7.63 4.52 9.78
CA MET A 346 8.83 5.35 9.93
C MET A 346 9.32 5.44 11.39
N GLN A 347 8.41 5.52 12.35
CA GLN A 347 8.74 5.50 13.79
C GLN A 347 9.37 4.16 14.20
N TYR A 348 8.82 3.04 13.72
CA TYR A 348 9.37 1.70 14.02
C TYR A 348 10.71 1.46 13.32
N ILE A 349 10.89 1.91 12.08
CA ILE A 349 12.19 1.86 11.39
C ILE A 349 13.24 2.67 12.18
N ALA A 350 12.90 3.86 12.64
CA ALA A 350 13.78 4.66 13.49
C ALA A 350 14.14 3.96 14.82
N GLN A 351 13.15 3.26 15.43
CA GLN A 351 13.39 2.46 16.64
C GLN A 351 14.27 1.24 16.37
N ILE A 352 14.11 0.55 15.23
CA ILE A 352 14.97 -0.56 14.79
C ILE A 352 16.43 -0.08 14.72
N TYR A 353 16.72 1.03 14.03
CA TYR A 353 18.07 1.57 13.95
C TYR A 353 18.61 1.99 15.32
N LYS A 354 17.78 2.60 16.16
CA LYS A 354 18.18 3.02 17.52
C LYS A 354 18.58 1.83 18.39
N THR A 355 17.81 0.74 18.35
CA THR A 355 18.08 -0.44 19.19
C THR A 355 19.24 -1.29 18.65
N ALA A 356 19.52 -1.24 17.37
CA ALA A 356 20.64 -1.95 16.74
C ALA A 356 22.01 -1.25 16.99
N SER A 357 21.99 0.02 17.42
CA SER A 357 23.21 0.83 17.65
C SER A 357 23.74 0.75 19.08
N VAL A 358 23.19 -0.14 19.91
CA VAL A 358 23.57 -0.31 21.34
C VAL A 358 24.52 -1.50 21.54
#